data_3ba4ed979fa4e9cfec95522972fb774e
#
_entry.id   3ba4ed979fa4e9cfec95522972fb774e
#
_cell.length_a   1.000
_cell.length_b   1.000
_cell.length_c   1.000
_cell.angle_alpha   90.00
_cell.angle_beta   90.00
_cell.angle_gamma   90.00
#
_symmetry.space_group_name_H-M   'P 1'
#
loop_
_entity.id
_entity.type
_entity.pdbx_description
1 polymer ?
#
loop_
_entity_poly.entity_id
_entity_poly.type
_entity_poly.pdbx_seq_one_letter_code
_entity_poly.pdbx_strand_id
1 'polypeptide(L)'
;MSEDKPRAGFWDVFRPRAAESHAARTPDVPAGTPVPAGLRIATAYAWRMLVIAGAVAVLIWLVIQFKLLVIPLLIAILVTALVYPAMSWLLRHRVPRWAAIAVTLIATLAIVAGLVWLVAWQISRQFPDVRARTAEAIDELRAFLLTLGVSENEINTYIDQGLALLQEQSAALWSGALALGSTVGHVAAGALLALFALICILADGGGIWRWAVHLFPTSARRAVDVAGRNGWQTVVNYARTQLLVATIDAVGIGLGAFLLQVPLAIPIAVLVFLGSFVPLVGAILTGTVAVFIALVYNGPWIALAMLAVVLAVQQIEGHILQPLLMGSAVKVHPLAVVMVVAGGSMIAGIPGALFAVPLAAFVNVVAVTLSSGSWRTGGRPHRDLIWDTVPKTLGPRAPGPARSRTGAVLSESDARPHTEPNTETKGSAE
;
A
#
# COMPACT_ATOMS: atom_id res chain seq x y z
N MET A 1 41.51 13.91 83.24
CA MET A 1 41.06 15.08 82.47
C MET A 1 39.87 14.61 81.59
N SER A 2 38.70 14.83 82.14
CA SER A 2 37.41 14.40 81.57
C SER A 2 36.85 15.54 80.77
N GLU A 3 36.63 15.32 79.46
CA GLU A 3 35.92 16.27 78.59
C GLU A 3 34.43 16.08 78.75
N ASP A 4 33.81 17.13 79.18
CA ASP A 4 32.39 17.31 79.41
C ASP A 4 31.66 17.49 78.07
N LYS A 5 30.78 16.57 77.71
CA LYS A 5 29.88 16.73 76.55
C LYS A 5 28.65 17.51 76.95
N PRO A 6 28.35 18.64 76.33
CA PRO A 6 27.13 19.39 76.66
C PRO A 6 25.90 18.57 76.29
N ARG A 7 24.98 18.39 77.24
CA ARG A 7 23.66 17.79 77.08
C ARG A 7 22.78 18.69 76.15
N ALA A 8 22.34 18.14 75.01
CA ALA A 8 21.38 18.80 74.18
C ALA A 8 20.09 19.05 74.97
N GLY A 9 19.68 20.32 75.04
CA GLY A 9 18.47 20.76 75.72
C GLY A 9 17.22 20.37 74.99
N PHE A 10 16.16 20.02 75.74
CA PHE A 10 14.85 19.65 75.30
C PHE A 10 14.23 20.64 74.27
N TRP A 11 14.68 21.86 74.16
CA TRP A 11 14.21 22.90 73.27
C TRP A 11 14.85 22.92 71.90
N ASP A 12 15.86 22.11 71.59
CA ASP A 12 16.48 22.02 70.30
C ASP A 12 15.62 21.21 69.27
N VAL A 13 14.59 20.47 69.75
CA VAL A 13 13.65 19.71 68.93
C VAL A 13 12.67 20.63 68.24
N PHE A 14 12.43 21.85 68.71
CA PHE A 14 11.47 22.81 68.14
C PHE A 14 12.12 23.92 67.30
N ARG A 15 13.42 23.84 67.04
CA ARG A 15 13.99 24.76 66.04
C ARG A 15 13.58 24.31 64.62
N PRO A 16 12.88 25.14 63.90
CA PRO A 16 12.63 24.84 62.47
C PRO A 16 14.00 24.71 61.81
N ARG A 17 14.32 23.49 61.31
CA ARG A 17 15.44 23.30 60.42
C ARG A 17 15.24 24.30 59.30
N ALA A 18 16.16 25.26 59.21
CA ALA A 18 16.24 26.12 58.02
C ALA A 18 16.23 25.19 56.82
N ALA A 19 15.19 25.34 55.99
CA ALA A 19 15.11 24.66 54.72
C ALA A 19 16.38 25.05 53.98
N GLU A 20 17.32 24.11 53.89
CA GLU A 20 18.37 24.21 52.88
C GLU A 20 17.63 24.34 51.54
N SER A 21 17.59 25.59 51.07
CA SER A 21 17.15 25.88 49.72
C SER A 21 18.06 25.02 48.81
N HIS A 22 17.54 23.90 48.38
CA HIS A 22 18.03 23.28 47.13
C HIS A 22 17.80 24.34 46.05
N ALA A 23 18.74 25.31 45.98
CA ALA A 23 18.92 26.07 44.77
C ALA A 23 19.04 25.01 43.69
N ALA A 24 17.95 24.85 42.91
CA ALA A 24 17.95 24.03 41.72
C ALA A 24 19.21 24.43 40.97
N ARG A 25 20.22 23.53 40.96
CA ARG A 25 21.37 23.68 40.08
C ARG A 25 20.76 23.71 38.70
N THR A 26 20.57 24.90 38.20
CA THR A 26 20.42 25.11 36.73
C THR A 26 21.59 24.36 36.12
N PRO A 27 21.35 23.39 35.24
CA PRO A 27 22.44 22.74 34.52
C PRO A 27 23.28 23.86 33.91
N ASP A 28 24.58 23.88 34.24
CA ASP A 28 25.57 24.76 33.62
C ASP A 28 25.46 24.56 32.11
N VAL A 29 24.71 25.45 31.47
CA VAL A 29 24.67 25.57 30.04
C VAL A 29 26.03 26.17 29.68
N PRO A 30 26.90 25.47 28.95
CA PRO A 30 28.18 26.03 28.54
C PRO A 30 27.90 27.37 27.86
N ALA A 31 28.34 28.45 28.51
CA ALA A 31 28.35 29.79 27.96
C ALA A 31 29.28 29.79 26.73
N GLY A 32 28.73 29.62 25.53
CA GLY A 32 29.60 29.53 24.36
C GLY A 32 28.96 29.42 23.00
N THR A 33 27.62 29.50 22.85
CA THR A 33 27.06 29.59 21.48
C THR A 33 25.98 30.67 21.40
N PRO A 34 26.22 31.73 20.62
CA PRO A 34 25.27 32.82 20.43
C PRO A 34 24.05 32.43 19.59
N VAL A 35 23.79 31.13 19.44
CA VAL A 35 22.73 30.62 18.58
C VAL A 35 21.45 30.41 19.41
N PRO A 36 20.33 31.08 19.06
CA PRO A 36 19.03 30.90 19.75
C PRO A 36 18.64 29.42 19.83
N ALA A 37 18.03 29.00 20.94
CA ALA A 37 17.62 27.60 21.18
C ALA A 37 16.76 27.04 20.04
N GLY A 38 15.90 27.85 19.45
CA GLY A 38 15.09 27.48 18.26
C GLY A 38 15.95 27.13 17.04
N LEU A 39 17.02 27.86 16.79
CA LEU A 39 17.91 27.55 15.68
C LEU A 39 18.69 26.25 15.89
N ARG A 40 19.10 25.95 17.12
CA ARG A 40 19.76 24.67 17.44
C ARG A 40 18.84 23.47 17.25
N ILE A 41 17.59 23.62 17.63
CA ILE A 41 16.59 22.58 17.39
C ILE A 41 16.36 22.42 15.88
N ALA A 42 16.16 23.52 15.17
CA ALA A 42 15.94 23.51 13.72
C ALA A 42 17.13 22.89 12.97
N THR A 43 18.38 23.24 13.30
CA THR A 43 19.59 22.66 12.69
C THR A 43 19.75 21.18 13.00
N ALA A 44 19.44 20.74 14.24
CA ALA A 44 19.49 19.34 14.60
C ALA A 44 18.47 18.48 13.82
N TYR A 45 17.27 19.01 13.60
CA TYR A 45 16.27 18.36 12.75
C TYR A 45 16.65 18.42 11.26
N ALA A 46 17.09 19.58 10.78
CA ALA A 46 17.51 19.77 9.38
C ALA A 46 18.65 18.82 9.01
N TRP A 47 19.67 18.68 9.87
CA TRP A 47 20.77 17.74 9.65
C TRP A 47 20.29 16.29 9.57
N ARG A 48 19.40 15.86 10.50
CA ARG A 48 18.84 14.51 10.49
C ARG A 48 18.01 14.25 9.23
N MET A 49 17.19 15.23 8.84
CA MET A 49 16.41 15.15 7.59
C MET A 49 17.31 15.09 6.35
N LEU A 50 18.40 15.85 6.33
CA LEU A 50 19.36 15.83 5.21
C LEU A 50 20.06 14.47 5.10
N VAL A 51 20.46 13.87 6.22
CA VAL A 51 21.07 12.52 6.25
C VAL A 51 20.07 11.47 5.78
N ILE A 52 18.82 11.55 6.24
CA ILE A 52 17.75 10.62 5.80
C ILE A 52 17.48 10.80 4.31
N ALA A 53 17.33 12.04 3.84
CA ALA A 53 17.14 12.35 2.42
C ALA A 53 18.32 11.86 1.57
N GLY A 54 19.55 12.06 2.03
CA GLY A 54 20.76 11.55 1.37
C GLY A 54 20.78 10.01 1.31
N ALA A 55 20.43 9.33 2.41
CA ALA A 55 20.34 7.88 2.43
C ALA A 55 19.25 7.35 1.48
N VAL A 56 18.09 8.02 1.43
CA VAL A 56 17.00 7.68 0.49
C VAL A 56 17.46 7.94 -0.97
N ALA A 57 18.13 9.04 -1.24
CA ALA A 57 18.65 9.34 -2.58
C ALA A 57 19.66 8.29 -3.05
N VAL A 58 20.59 7.87 -2.17
CA VAL A 58 21.54 6.78 -2.44
C VAL A 58 20.79 5.46 -2.69
N LEU A 59 19.78 5.14 -1.90
CA LEU A 59 18.98 3.94 -2.09
C LEU A 59 18.27 3.95 -3.44
N ILE A 60 17.64 5.07 -3.81
CA ILE A 60 16.98 5.24 -5.12
C ILE A 60 18.01 5.09 -6.25
N TRP A 61 19.16 5.74 -6.14
CA TRP A 61 20.23 5.61 -7.13
C TRP A 61 20.68 4.16 -7.29
N LEU A 62 20.82 3.42 -6.18
CA LEU A 62 21.22 2.02 -6.17
C LEU A 62 20.15 1.14 -6.84
N VAL A 63 18.86 1.40 -6.57
CA VAL A 63 17.74 0.72 -7.24
C VAL A 63 17.77 0.97 -8.75
N ILE A 64 18.04 2.21 -9.19
CA ILE A 64 18.13 2.54 -10.62
C ILE A 64 19.32 1.80 -11.26
N GLN A 65 20.46 1.76 -10.60
CA GLN A 65 21.67 1.10 -11.11
C GLN A 65 21.46 -0.42 -11.22
N PHE A 66 20.77 -1.03 -10.23
CA PHE A 66 20.51 -2.47 -10.19
C PHE A 66 19.11 -2.85 -10.65
N LYS A 67 18.45 -2.01 -11.47
CA LYS A 67 17.06 -2.24 -11.91
C LYS A 67 16.85 -3.61 -12.56
N LEU A 68 17.83 -4.13 -13.30
CA LEU A 68 17.78 -5.46 -13.93
C LEU A 68 17.71 -6.62 -12.92
N LEU A 69 18.14 -6.40 -11.69
CA LEU A 69 18.07 -7.37 -10.60
C LEU A 69 16.85 -7.09 -9.70
N VAL A 70 16.60 -5.83 -9.39
CA VAL A 70 15.55 -5.39 -8.47
C VAL A 70 14.16 -5.66 -9.03
N ILE A 71 13.92 -5.34 -10.32
CA ILE A 71 12.60 -5.55 -10.94
C ILE A 71 12.18 -7.03 -10.93
N PRO A 72 12.99 -8.00 -11.39
CA PRO A 72 12.65 -9.42 -11.28
C PRO A 72 12.40 -9.88 -9.84
N LEU A 73 13.18 -9.38 -8.89
CA LEU A 73 12.97 -9.71 -7.47
C LEU A 73 11.63 -9.18 -6.94
N LEU A 74 11.26 -7.94 -7.29
CA LEU A 74 9.96 -7.37 -6.92
C LEU A 74 8.80 -8.14 -7.57
N ILE A 75 8.95 -8.55 -8.85
CA ILE A 75 7.99 -9.43 -9.53
C ILE A 75 7.83 -10.73 -8.76
N ALA A 76 8.94 -11.39 -8.41
CA ALA A 76 8.92 -12.64 -7.66
C ALA A 76 8.23 -12.48 -6.29
N ILE A 77 8.48 -11.38 -5.58
CA ILE A 77 7.85 -11.05 -4.29
C ILE A 77 6.33 -10.88 -4.47
N LEU A 78 5.90 -10.10 -5.46
CA LEU A 78 4.47 -9.84 -5.72
C LEU A 78 3.74 -11.11 -6.16
N VAL A 79 4.33 -11.87 -7.08
CA VAL A 79 3.77 -13.15 -7.54
C VAL A 79 3.72 -14.15 -6.37
N THR A 80 4.76 -14.21 -5.52
CA THR A 80 4.72 -15.03 -4.29
C THR A 80 3.55 -14.61 -3.39
N ALA A 81 3.36 -13.31 -3.17
CA ALA A 81 2.28 -12.80 -2.35
C ALA A 81 0.89 -13.19 -2.91
N LEU A 82 0.75 -13.17 -4.25
CA LEU A 82 -0.46 -13.54 -4.96
C LEU A 82 -0.75 -15.04 -4.90
N VAL A 83 0.29 -15.87 -5.08
CA VAL A 83 0.18 -17.32 -5.21
C VAL A 83 0.22 -18.02 -3.85
N TYR A 84 0.72 -17.36 -2.80
CA TYR A 84 0.83 -17.91 -1.44
C TYR A 84 -0.46 -18.53 -0.89
N PRO A 85 -1.68 -17.97 -1.11
CA PRO A 85 -2.93 -18.60 -0.68
C PRO A 85 -3.17 -19.97 -1.32
N ALA A 86 -2.92 -20.08 -2.64
CA ALA A 86 -3.07 -21.33 -3.37
C ALA A 86 -2.06 -22.38 -2.87
N MET A 87 -0.81 -21.99 -2.70
CA MET A 87 0.22 -22.85 -2.12
C MET A 87 -0.16 -23.30 -0.70
N SER A 88 -0.63 -22.38 0.15
CA SER A 88 -1.03 -22.70 1.52
C SER A 88 -2.23 -23.65 1.58
N TRP A 89 -3.13 -23.55 0.61
CA TRP A 89 -4.27 -24.47 0.45
C TRP A 89 -3.80 -25.89 0.08
N LEU A 90 -2.86 -26.01 -0.89
CA LEU A 90 -2.25 -27.30 -1.25
C LEU A 90 -1.55 -27.96 -0.05
N LEU A 91 -0.77 -27.19 0.70
CA LEU A 91 -0.08 -27.69 1.90
C LEU A 91 -1.05 -28.19 2.98
N ARG A 92 -2.21 -27.54 3.15
CA ARG A 92 -3.26 -28.00 4.07
C ARG A 92 -3.88 -29.34 3.63
N HIS A 93 -3.89 -29.63 2.32
CA HIS A 93 -4.34 -30.90 1.75
C HIS A 93 -3.25 -31.99 1.73
N ARG A 94 -2.22 -31.84 2.57
CA ARG A 94 -1.12 -32.79 2.73
C ARG A 94 -0.26 -33.02 1.46
N VAL A 95 -0.31 -32.11 0.50
CA VAL A 95 0.59 -32.15 -0.66
C VAL A 95 2.02 -31.87 -0.18
N PRO A 96 3.02 -32.70 -0.53
CA PRO A 96 4.40 -32.44 -0.13
C PRO A 96 4.88 -31.09 -0.68
N ARG A 97 5.71 -30.39 0.08
CA ARG A 97 6.09 -29.00 -0.19
C ARG A 97 6.65 -28.79 -1.60
N TRP A 98 7.52 -29.70 -2.06
CA TRP A 98 8.09 -29.63 -3.40
C TRP A 98 7.02 -29.72 -4.51
N ALA A 99 6.04 -30.63 -4.36
CA ALA A 99 4.93 -30.77 -5.30
C ALA A 99 3.99 -29.55 -5.27
N ALA A 100 3.71 -29.00 -4.08
CA ALA A 100 2.93 -27.77 -3.96
C ALA A 100 3.60 -26.60 -4.68
N ILE A 101 4.92 -26.45 -4.56
CA ILE A 101 5.69 -25.44 -5.28
C ILE A 101 5.60 -25.67 -6.79
N ALA A 102 5.85 -26.91 -7.26
CA ALA A 102 5.84 -27.25 -8.68
C ALA A 102 4.45 -26.99 -9.30
N VAL A 103 3.39 -27.48 -8.66
CA VAL A 103 2.00 -27.28 -9.14
C VAL A 103 1.66 -25.81 -9.19
N THR A 104 1.96 -25.07 -8.14
CA THR A 104 1.65 -23.64 -8.06
C THR A 104 2.42 -22.84 -9.12
N LEU A 105 3.68 -23.17 -9.34
CA LEU A 105 4.55 -22.55 -10.34
C LEU A 105 4.04 -22.83 -11.76
N ILE A 106 3.79 -24.10 -12.08
CA ILE A 106 3.30 -24.53 -13.40
C ILE A 106 1.93 -23.89 -13.67
N ALA A 107 1.02 -23.89 -12.68
CA ALA A 107 -0.27 -23.27 -12.82
C ALA A 107 -0.15 -21.75 -13.09
N THR A 108 0.71 -21.05 -12.36
CA THR A 108 0.94 -19.61 -12.56
C THR A 108 1.51 -19.33 -13.96
N LEU A 109 2.52 -20.08 -14.38
CA LEU A 109 3.12 -19.95 -15.72
C LEU A 109 2.10 -20.28 -16.82
N ALA A 110 1.31 -21.34 -16.63
CA ALA A 110 0.26 -21.73 -17.60
C ALA A 110 -0.82 -20.65 -17.72
N ILE A 111 -1.26 -20.05 -16.60
CA ILE A 111 -2.23 -18.95 -16.61
C ILE A 111 -1.65 -17.74 -17.36
N VAL A 112 -0.46 -17.29 -16.99
CA VAL A 112 0.17 -16.10 -17.62
C VAL A 112 0.43 -16.36 -19.10
N ALA A 113 1.03 -17.49 -19.45
CA ALA A 113 1.30 -17.84 -20.83
C ALA A 113 -0.01 -18.00 -21.64
N GLY A 114 -1.03 -18.62 -21.05
CA GLY A 114 -2.35 -18.77 -21.66
C GLY A 114 -3.03 -17.43 -21.92
N LEU A 115 -2.99 -16.49 -20.98
CA LEU A 115 -3.54 -15.15 -21.16
C LEU A 115 -2.81 -14.38 -22.26
N VAL A 116 -1.48 -14.39 -22.24
CA VAL A 116 -0.66 -13.73 -23.27
C VAL A 116 -0.91 -14.35 -24.66
N TRP A 117 -0.93 -15.68 -24.74
CA TRP A 117 -1.21 -16.39 -25.98
C TRP A 117 -2.62 -16.08 -26.50
N LEU A 118 -3.63 -16.07 -25.63
CA LEU A 118 -5.02 -15.77 -26.00
C LEU A 118 -5.14 -14.38 -26.61
N VAL A 119 -4.53 -13.38 -25.96
CA VAL A 119 -4.52 -11.99 -26.46
C VAL A 119 -3.77 -11.89 -27.78
N ALA A 120 -2.57 -12.44 -27.87
CA ALA A 120 -1.75 -12.40 -29.08
C ALA A 120 -2.46 -13.09 -30.25
N TRP A 121 -3.06 -14.26 -30.03
CA TRP A 121 -3.79 -15.01 -31.03
C TRP A 121 -5.02 -14.27 -31.53
N GLN A 122 -5.79 -13.64 -30.68
CA GLN A 122 -7.01 -12.96 -31.05
C GLN A 122 -6.72 -11.60 -31.71
N ILE A 123 -5.72 -10.87 -31.22
CA ILE A 123 -5.25 -9.63 -31.86
C ILE A 123 -4.72 -9.93 -33.27
N SER A 124 -3.85 -10.94 -33.43
CA SER A 124 -3.27 -11.25 -34.75
C SER A 124 -4.30 -11.61 -35.81
N ARG A 125 -5.42 -12.19 -35.40
CA ARG A 125 -6.53 -12.53 -36.35
C ARG A 125 -7.38 -11.34 -36.75
N GLN A 126 -7.58 -10.36 -35.90
CA GLN A 126 -8.53 -9.26 -36.13
C GLN A 126 -7.83 -7.91 -36.39
N PHE A 127 -6.50 -7.83 -36.21
CA PHE A 127 -5.76 -6.59 -36.43
C PHE A 127 -5.86 -6.01 -37.85
N PRO A 128 -5.87 -6.82 -38.93
CA PRO A 128 -6.07 -6.30 -40.29
C PRO A 128 -7.42 -5.59 -40.45
N ASP A 129 -8.50 -6.14 -39.88
CA ASP A 129 -9.84 -5.57 -39.94
C ASP A 129 -9.94 -4.25 -39.15
N VAL A 130 -9.30 -4.17 -37.99
CA VAL A 130 -9.25 -2.93 -37.18
C VAL A 130 -8.65 -1.80 -37.99
N ARG A 131 -7.53 -2.07 -38.65
CA ARG A 131 -6.83 -1.07 -39.47
C ARG A 131 -7.65 -0.59 -40.66
N ALA A 132 -8.33 -1.50 -41.35
CA ALA A 132 -9.17 -1.17 -42.48
C ALA A 132 -10.39 -0.31 -42.09
N ARG A 133 -11.03 -0.66 -40.96
CA ARG A 133 -12.25 0.04 -40.47
C ARG A 133 -11.96 1.35 -39.71
N THR A 134 -10.74 1.59 -39.28
CA THR A 134 -10.41 2.82 -38.54
C THR A 134 -10.69 4.09 -39.35
N ALA A 135 -10.44 4.08 -40.66
CA ALA A 135 -10.71 5.23 -41.54
C ALA A 135 -12.22 5.50 -41.61
N GLU A 136 -13.03 4.46 -41.85
CA GLU A 136 -14.49 4.55 -41.93
C GLU A 136 -15.08 5.04 -40.58
N ALA A 137 -14.56 4.52 -39.46
CA ALA A 137 -15.00 4.92 -38.14
C ALA A 137 -14.71 6.39 -37.80
N ILE A 138 -13.60 6.94 -38.30
CA ILE A 138 -13.27 8.37 -38.17
C ILE A 138 -14.27 9.22 -38.93
N ASP A 139 -14.66 8.80 -40.16
CA ASP A 139 -15.65 9.52 -40.94
C ASP A 139 -17.06 9.45 -40.33
N GLU A 140 -17.44 8.29 -39.75
CA GLU A 140 -18.68 8.17 -38.96
C GLU A 140 -18.68 9.04 -37.72
N LEU A 141 -17.56 9.08 -36.99
CA LEU A 141 -17.40 9.94 -35.81
C LEU A 141 -17.51 11.41 -36.18
N ARG A 142 -16.89 11.81 -37.30
CA ARG A 142 -17.00 13.18 -37.85
C ARG A 142 -18.47 13.52 -38.14
N ALA A 143 -19.16 12.66 -38.90
CA ALA A 143 -20.58 12.85 -39.20
C ALA A 143 -21.44 12.95 -37.92
N PHE A 144 -21.19 12.11 -36.93
CA PHE A 144 -21.86 12.13 -35.62
C PHE A 144 -21.63 13.45 -34.89
N LEU A 145 -20.36 13.94 -34.77
CA LEU A 145 -20.04 15.18 -34.10
C LEU A 145 -20.65 16.41 -34.78
N LEU A 146 -20.75 16.40 -36.12
CA LEU A 146 -21.48 17.43 -36.88
C LEU A 146 -22.97 17.46 -36.51
N THR A 147 -23.60 16.30 -36.28
CA THR A 147 -25.02 16.25 -35.83
C THR A 147 -25.22 16.83 -34.42
N LEU A 148 -24.19 16.84 -33.60
CA LEU A 148 -24.20 17.45 -32.27
C LEU A 148 -23.90 18.94 -32.30
N GLY A 149 -23.64 19.53 -33.46
CA GLY A 149 -23.38 20.97 -33.61
C GLY A 149 -21.94 21.40 -33.36
N VAL A 150 -21.00 20.47 -33.34
CA VAL A 150 -19.56 20.78 -33.22
C VAL A 150 -19.05 21.29 -34.56
N SER A 151 -18.23 22.34 -34.56
CA SER A 151 -17.71 22.92 -35.79
C SER A 151 -16.72 22.00 -36.52
N GLU A 152 -16.72 21.99 -37.84
CA GLU A 152 -15.85 21.13 -38.64
C GLU A 152 -14.35 21.38 -38.37
N ASN A 153 -13.97 22.62 -38.08
CA ASN A 153 -12.58 22.97 -37.74
C ASN A 153 -12.14 22.40 -36.41
N GLU A 154 -13.01 22.41 -35.39
CA GLU A 154 -12.71 21.81 -34.10
C GLU A 154 -12.59 20.29 -34.21
N ILE A 155 -13.50 19.66 -34.94
CA ILE A 155 -13.48 18.21 -35.17
C ILE A 155 -12.16 17.80 -35.81
N ASN A 156 -11.75 18.46 -36.91
CA ASN A 156 -10.50 18.16 -37.58
C ASN A 156 -9.28 18.33 -36.62
N THR A 157 -9.27 19.41 -35.86
CA THR A 157 -8.18 19.66 -34.90
C THR A 157 -8.07 18.55 -33.84
N TYR A 158 -9.19 18.10 -33.25
CA TYR A 158 -9.17 17.04 -32.26
C TYR A 158 -8.85 15.67 -32.85
N ILE A 159 -9.34 15.37 -34.05
CA ILE A 159 -9.03 14.11 -34.79
C ILE A 159 -7.54 14.08 -35.13
N ASP A 160 -6.98 15.16 -35.66
CA ASP A 160 -5.58 15.23 -36.04
C ASP A 160 -4.66 15.14 -34.81
N GLN A 161 -5.03 15.79 -33.71
CA GLN A 161 -4.30 15.64 -32.44
C GLN A 161 -4.39 14.22 -31.90
N GLY A 162 -5.56 13.59 -31.93
CA GLY A 162 -5.75 12.20 -31.51
C GLY A 162 -4.94 11.22 -32.37
N LEU A 163 -4.94 11.41 -33.71
CA LEU A 163 -4.16 10.59 -34.65
C LEU A 163 -2.65 10.81 -34.44
N ALA A 164 -2.19 12.04 -34.21
CA ALA A 164 -0.79 12.34 -33.94
C ALA A 164 -0.33 11.65 -32.65
N LEU A 165 -1.12 11.71 -31.56
CA LEU A 165 -0.85 10.99 -30.32
C LEU A 165 -0.80 9.47 -30.51
N LEU A 166 -1.74 8.91 -31.29
CA LEU A 166 -1.75 7.48 -31.61
C LEU A 166 -0.53 7.08 -32.47
N GLN A 167 -0.12 7.91 -33.41
CA GLN A 167 1.07 7.67 -34.24
C GLN A 167 2.36 7.74 -33.41
N GLU A 168 2.50 8.73 -32.55
CA GLU A 168 3.64 8.88 -31.64
C GLU A 168 3.74 7.68 -30.69
N GLN A 169 2.64 7.29 -30.07
CA GLN A 169 2.59 6.14 -29.19
C GLN A 169 2.81 4.82 -29.93
N SER A 170 2.27 4.67 -31.14
CA SER A 170 2.49 3.48 -31.96
C SER A 170 3.94 3.38 -32.42
N ALA A 171 4.56 4.48 -32.82
CA ALA A 171 5.98 4.52 -33.16
C ALA A 171 6.87 4.14 -31.95
N ALA A 172 6.53 4.63 -30.74
CA ALA A 172 7.20 4.25 -29.52
C ALA A 172 6.99 2.75 -29.19
N LEU A 173 5.79 2.20 -29.42
CA LEU A 173 5.51 0.78 -29.25
C LEU A 173 6.24 -0.09 -30.29
N TRP A 174 6.26 0.33 -31.56
CA TRP A 174 6.99 -0.39 -32.62
C TRP A 174 8.50 -0.31 -32.46
N SER A 175 9.04 0.86 -32.10
CA SER A 175 10.47 0.99 -31.79
C SER A 175 10.84 0.18 -30.54
N GLY A 176 9.97 0.15 -29.52
CA GLY A 176 10.07 -0.75 -28.37
C GLY A 176 10.01 -2.23 -28.77
N ALA A 177 9.08 -2.61 -29.68
CA ALA A 177 8.96 -3.98 -30.20
C ALA A 177 10.16 -4.40 -31.08
N LEU A 178 10.70 -3.50 -31.88
CA LEU A 178 11.93 -3.75 -32.66
C LEU A 178 13.18 -3.78 -31.78
N ALA A 179 13.22 -2.92 -30.75
CA ALA A 179 14.26 -2.98 -29.70
C ALA A 179 14.17 -4.28 -28.88
N LEU A 180 13.02 -4.99 -28.89
CA LEU A 180 12.88 -6.31 -28.29
C LEU A 180 13.80 -7.35 -28.96
N GLY A 181 14.20 -7.18 -30.21
CA GLY A 181 15.18 -8.07 -30.86
C GLY A 181 16.55 -8.08 -30.14
N SER A 182 17.01 -6.94 -29.63
CA SER A 182 18.19 -6.83 -28.76
C SER A 182 17.84 -7.03 -27.28
N THR A 183 16.58 -6.83 -26.90
CA THR A 183 16.08 -6.87 -25.53
C THR A 183 15.58 -8.25 -25.13
N VAL A 184 15.33 -9.19 -26.10
CA VAL A 184 14.90 -10.56 -25.80
C VAL A 184 15.84 -11.24 -24.80
N GLY A 185 17.14 -11.02 -24.93
CA GLY A 185 18.13 -11.52 -23.96
C GLY A 185 17.93 -10.93 -22.56
N HIS A 186 17.67 -9.64 -22.43
CA HIS A 186 17.45 -8.99 -21.13
C HIS A 186 16.11 -9.38 -20.50
N VAL A 187 15.04 -9.48 -21.31
CA VAL A 187 13.72 -9.93 -20.84
C VAL A 187 13.76 -11.39 -20.43
N ALA A 188 14.40 -12.26 -21.23
CA ALA A 188 14.58 -13.67 -20.87
C ALA A 188 15.42 -13.84 -19.60
N ALA A 189 16.52 -13.11 -19.48
CA ALA A 189 17.35 -13.13 -18.27
C ALA A 189 16.56 -12.61 -17.05
N GLY A 190 15.80 -11.54 -17.20
CA GLY A 190 14.93 -11.01 -16.14
C GLY A 190 13.82 -12.00 -15.75
N ALA A 191 13.19 -12.67 -16.74
CA ALA A 191 12.18 -13.69 -16.47
C ALA A 191 12.76 -14.92 -15.76
N LEU A 192 13.94 -15.39 -16.19
CA LEU A 192 14.64 -16.48 -15.52
C LEU A 192 15.03 -16.11 -14.08
N LEU A 193 15.51 -14.88 -13.88
CA LEU A 193 15.85 -14.39 -12.55
C LEU A 193 14.61 -14.26 -11.65
N ALA A 194 13.50 -13.76 -12.18
CA ALA A 194 12.23 -13.70 -11.46
C ALA A 194 11.72 -15.08 -11.10
N LEU A 195 11.81 -16.04 -12.04
CA LEU A 195 11.42 -17.43 -11.81
C LEU A 195 12.30 -18.09 -10.75
N PHE A 196 13.60 -17.90 -10.83
CA PHE A 196 14.54 -18.40 -9.83
C PHE A 196 14.25 -17.82 -8.45
N ALA A 197 14.10 -16.49 -8.34
CA ALA A 197 13.76 -15.82 -7.09
C ALA A 197 12.40 -16.30 -6.54
N LEU A 198 11.39 -16.49 -7.40
CA LEU A 198 10.08 -17.02 -7.03
C LEU A 198 10.20 -18.42 -6.42
N ILE A 199 10.95 -19.31 -7.07
CA ILE A 199 11.20 -20.66 -6.55
C ILE A 199 11.88 -20.60 -5.18
N CYS A 200 12.95 -19.81 -5.04
CA CYS A 200 13.66 -19.64 -3.78
C CYS A 200 12.76 -19.11 -2.65
N ILE A 201 11.93 -18.09 -2.93
CA ILE A 201 11.04 -17.49 -1.92
C ILE A 201 9.93 -18.50 -1.54
N LEU A 202 9.36 -19.25 -2.48
CA LEU A 202 8.36 -20.29 -2.19
C LEU A 202 8.99 -21.48 -1.44
N ALA A 203 10.22 -21.83 -1.76
CA ALA A 203 10.93 -22.94 -1.12
C ALA A 203 11.34 -22.62 0.32
N ASP A 204 11.95 -21.50 0.57
CA ASP A 204 12.43 -21.11 1.91
C ASP A 204 12.43 -19.59 2.14
N GLY A 205 11.33 -18.93 1.87
CA GLY A 205 11.19 -17.49 2.14
C GLY A 205 11.39 -17.13 3.62
N GLY A 206 11.05 -18.05 4.54
CA GLY A 206 11.29 -17.87 5.97
C GLY A 206 12.77 -17.92 6.34
N GLY A 207 13.56 -18.77 5.70
CA GLY A 207 15.02 -18.84 5.87
C GLY A 207 15.71 -17.60 5.31
N ILE A 208 15.33 -17.21 4.09
CA ILE A 208 15.84 -15.98 3.44
C ILE A 208 15.57 -14.76 4.32
N TRP A 209 14.35 -14.65 4.86
CA TRP A 209 14.00 -13.55 5.75
C TRP A 209 14.82 -13.56 7.04
N ARG A 210 14.99 -14.71 7.68
CA ARG A 210 15.84 -14.85 8.87
C ARG A 210 17.28 -14.43 8.60
N TRP A 211 17.84 -14.90 7.47
CA TRP A 211 19.18 -14.49 7.04
C TRP A 211 19.27 -12.97 6.86
N ALA A 212 18.30 -12.35 6.18
CA ALA A 212 18.25 -10.89 6.00
C ALA A 212 18.21 -10.15 7.35
N VAL A 213 17.41 -10.62 8.32
CA VAL A 213 17.35 -10.03 9.66
C VAL A 213 18.68 -10.15 10.41
N HIS A 214 19.46 -11.22 10.17
CA HIS A 214 20.76 -11.39 10.83
C HIS A 214 21.83 -10.40 10.36
N LEU A 215 21.64 -9.74 9.20
CA LEU A 215 22.53 -8.66 8.74
C LEU A 215 22.46 -7.41 9.63
N PHE A 216 21.39 -7.26 10.41
CA PHE A 216 21.21 -6.11 11.30
C PHE A 216 21.83 -6.38 12.68
N PRO A 217 22.26 -5.31 13.41
CA PRO A 217 22.72 -5.44 14.79
C PRO A 217 21.70 -6.13 15.69
N THR A 218 22.16 -6.88 16.68
CA THR A 218 21.32 -7.69 17.59
C THR A 218 20.21 -6.87 18.26
N SER A 219 20.48 -5.61 18.62
CA SER A 219 19.51 -4.68 19.21
C SER A 219 18.36 -4.31 18.27
N ALA A 220 18.59 -4.32 16.94
CA ALA A 220 17.60 -3.93 15.93
C ALA A 220 16.84 -5.13 15.34
N ARG A 221 17.35 -6.36 15.46
CA ARG A 221 16.79 -7.54 14.82
C ARG A 221 15.31 -7.76 15.10
N ARG A 222 14.89 -7.61 16.36
CA ARG A 222 13.49 -7.77 16.75
C ARG A 222 12.60 -6.71 16.11
N ALA A 223 13.05 -5.47 16.07
CA ALA A 223 12.33 -4.37 15.45
C ALA A 223 12.17 -4.58 13.94
N VAL A 224 13.26 -4.96 13.27
CA VAL A 224 13.27 -5.26 11.81
C VAL A 224 12.41 -6.47 11.48
N ASP A 225 12.48 -7.56 12.28
CA ASP A 225 11.67 -8.76 12.04
C ASP A 225 10.18 -8.48 12.15
N VAL A 226 9.74 -7.77 13.20
CA VAL A 226 8.32 -7.42 13.37
C VAL A 226 7.86 -6.45 12.28
N ALA A 227 8.65 -5.41 11.99
CA ALA A 227 8.31 -4.43 10.97
C ALA A 227 8.23 -5.07 9.57
N GLY A 228 9.18 -5.94 9.22
CA GLY A 228 9.19 -6.64 7.94
C GLY A 228 8.04 -7.63 7.79
N ARG A 229 7.65 -8.36 8.84
CA ARG A 229 6.48 -9.25 8.80
C ARG A 229 5.18 -8.48 8.62
N ASN A 230 5.03 -7.33 9.31
CA ASN A 230 3.89 -6.45 9.12
C ASN A 230 3.85 -5.88 7.70
N GLY A 231 5.00 -5.45 7.18
CA GLY A 231 5.14 -5.00 5.79
C GLY A 231 4.80 -6.10 4.79
N TRP A 232 5.29 -7.33 4.98
CA TRP A 232 4.94 -8.47 4.15
C TRP A 232 3.44 -8.74 4.12
N GLN A 233 2.79 -8.73 5.29
CA GLN A 233 1.34 -8.91 5.37
C GLN A 233 0.59 -7.82 4.60
N THR A 234 1.10 -6.60 4.60
CA THR A 234 0.52 -5.48 3.83
C THR A 234 0.65 -5.72 2.33
N VAL A 235 1.81 -6.20 1.85
CA VAL A 235 2.00 -6.56 0.43
C VAL A 235 1.07 -7.70 0.01
N VAL A 236 0.93 -8.74 0.84
CA VAL A 236 0.01 -9.87 0.57
C VAL A 236 -1.44 -9.40 0.50
N ASN A 237 -1.87 -8.54 1.43
CA ASN A 237 -3.23 -8.00 1.43
C ASN A 237 -3.46 -7.12 0.20
N TYR A 238 -2.49 -6.25 -0.15
CA TYR A 238 -2.55 -5.44 -1.36
C TYR A 238 -2.68 -6.31 -2.61
N ALA A 239 -1.82 -7.32 -2.78
CA ALA A 239 -1.85 -8.20 -3.94
C ALA A 239 -3.19 -8.92 -4.11
N ARG A 240 -3.77 -9.41 -3.00
CA ARG A 240 -5.10 -10.05 -3.01
C ARG A 240 -6.21 -9.07 -3.39
N THR A 241 -6.21 -7.89 -2.81
CA THR A 241 -7.19 -6.85 -3.11
C THR A 241 -7.08 -6.43 -4.56
N GLN A 242 -5.85 -6.21 -5.06
CA GLN A 242 -5.60 -5.82 -6.44
C GLN A 242 -6.04 -6.90 -7.44
N LEU A 243 -5.80 -8.18 -7.13
CA LEU A 243 -6.29 -9.29 -7.95
C LEU A 243 -7.83 -9.29 -8.05
N LEU A 244 -8.51 -9.05 -6.92
CA LEU A 244 -9.95 -9.02 -6.88
C LEU A 244 -10.51 -7.83 -7.67
N VAL A 245 -9.93 -6.64 -7.50
CA VAL A 245 -10.27 -5.43 -8.27
C VAL A 245 -10.06 -5.69 -9.77
N ALA A 246 -8.88 -6.15 -10.16
CA ALA A 246 -8.57 -6.46 -11.56
C ALA A 246 -9.54 -7.48 -12.17
N THR A 247 -9.97 -8.48 -11.39
CA THR A 247 -10.96 -9.47 -11.84
C THR A 247 -12.32 -8.85 -12.04
N ILE A 248 -12.79 -8.00 -11.12
CA ILE A 248 -14.09 -7.33 -11.21
C ILE A 248 -14.12 -6.35 -12.39
N ASP A 249 -13.06 -5.58 -12.58
CA ASP A 249 -12.93 -4.66 -13.72
C ASP A 249 -12.96 -5.41 -15.05
N ALA A 250 -12.17 -6.48 -15.16
CA ALA A 250 -12.09 -7.31 -16.35
C ALA A 250 -13.44 -7.97 -16.67
N VAL A 251 -14.12 -8.50 -15.66
CA VAL A 251 -15.45 -9.12 -15.83
C VAL A 251 -16.49 -8.05 -16.16
N GLY A 252 -16.49 -6.93 -15.48
CA GLY A 252 -17.46 -5.84 -15.69
C GLY A 252 -17.34 -5.23 -17.09
N ILE A 253 -16.14 -4.83 -17.48
CA ILE A 253 -15.88 -4.23 -18.78
C ILE A 253 -16.00 -5.28 -19.90
N GLY A 254 -15.48 -6.49 -19.68
CA GLY A 254 -15.60 -7.60 -20.65
C GLY A 254 -17.04 -8.04 -20.90
N LEU A 255 -17.86 -8.13 -19.86
CA LEU A 255 -19.28 -8.43 -19.95
C LEU A 255 -20.03 -7.30 -20.66
N GLY A 256 -19.71 -6.04 -20.34
CA GLY A 256 -20.26 -4.88 -21.05
C GLY A 256 -19.94 -4.91 -22.54
N ALA A 257 -18.68 -5.19 -22.91
CA ALA A 257 -18.26 -5.34 -24.30
C ALA A 257 -19.01 -6.50 -24.99
N PHE A 258 -19.17 -7.63 -24.30
CA PHE A 258 -19.91 -8.78 -24.81
C PHE A 258 -21.40 -8.46 -25.05
N LEU A 259 -22.07 -7.81 -24.09
CA LEU A 259 -23.48 -7.43 -24.21
C LEU A 259 -23.72 -6.39 -25.31
N LEU A 260 -22.76 -5.48 -25.51
CA LEU A 260 -22.78 -4.49 -26.59
C LEU A 260 -22.33 -5.08 -27.95
N GLN A 261 -22.05 -6.39 -27.98
CA GLN A 261 -21.56 -7.11 -29.18
C GLN A 261 -20.29 -6.49 -29.77
N VAL A 262 -19.46 -5.88 -28.92
CA VAL A 262 -18.16 -5.36 -29.31
C VAL A 262 -17.24 -6.55 -29.57
N PRO A 263 -16.62 -6.66 -30.76
CA PRO A 263 -15.67 -7.70 -31.04
C PRO A 263 -14.45 -7.57 -30.12
N LEU A 264 -13.68 -8.63 -29.93
CA LEU A 264 -12.55 -8.65 -29.01
C LEU A 264 -12.94 -8.50 -27.54
N ALA A 265 -14.15 -8.77 -27.11
CA ALA A 265 -14.57 -8.64 -25.72
C ALA A 265 -13.65 -9.41 -24.74
N ILE A 266 -13.19 -10.62 -25.12
CA ILE A 266 -12.25 -11.40 -24.30
C ILE A 266 -10.86 -10.76 -24.22
N PRO A 267 -10.20 -10.37 -25.34
CA PRO A 267 -8.96 -9.58 -25.27
C PRO A 267 -9.09 -8.29 -24.47
N ILE A 268 -10.20 -7.57 -24.64
CA ILE A 268 -10.48 -6.36 -23.85
C ILE A 268 -10.49 -6.72 -22.35
N ALA A 269 -11.21 -7.77 -21.96
CA ALA A 269 -11.26 -8.21 -20.57
C ALA A 269 -9.86 -8.58 -20.02
N VAL A 270 -9.05 -9.32 -20.80
CA VAL A 270 -7.69 -9.69 -20.39
C VAL A 270 -6.78 -8.46 -20.33
N LEU A 271 -6.91 -7.54 -21.29
CA LEU A 271 -6.14 -6.29 -21.28
C LEU A 271 -6.49 -5.44 -20.05
N VAL A 272 -7.77 -5.34 -19.71
CA VAL A 272 -8.27 -4.66 -18.51
C VAL A 272 -7.70 -5.36 -17.27
N PHE A 273 -7.77 -6.69 -17.18
CA PHE A 273 -7.22 -7.46 -16.07
C PHE A 273 -5.73 -7.15 -15.82
N LEU A 274 -4.93 -7.19 -16.88
CA LEU A 274 -3.50 -6.90 -16.79
C LEU A 274 -3.22 -5.42 -16.49
N GLY A 275 -3.99 -4.53 -17.12
CA GLY A 275 -3.85 -3.08 -16.92
C GLY A 275 -4.23 -2.63 -15.51
N SER A 276 -5.26 -3.23 -14.90
CA SER A 276 -5.74 -2.87 -13.57
C SER A 276 -4.68 -3.04 -12.47
N PHE A 277 -3.60 -3.80 -12.72
CA PHE A 277 -2.48 -3.86 -11.77
C PHE A 277 -1.70 -2.53 -11.65
N VAL A 278 -1.81 -1.63 -12.64
CA VAL A 278 -1.23 -0.28 -12.57
C VAL A 278 -2.34 0.71 -12.25
N PRO A 279 -2.48 1.18 -11.01
CA PRO A 279 -3.59 2.05 -10.60
C PRO A 279 -3.68 3.31 -11.47
N LEU A 280 -4.89 3.74 -11.81
CA LEU A 280 -5.22 4.91 -12.65
C LEU A 280 -4.81 4.76 -14.12
N VAL A 281 -3.54 4.44 -14.38
CA VAL A 281 -3.01 4.35 -15.76
C VAL A 281 -3.64 3.17 -16.49
N GLY A 282 -3.74 2.04 -15.82
CA GLY A 282 -4.34 0.84 -16.40
C GLY A 282 -5.78 1.05 -16.80
N ALA A 283 -6.61 1.57 -15.92
CA ALA A 283 -8.03 1.81 -16.18
C ALA A 283 -8.28 2.78 -17.34
N ILE A 284 -7.53 3.91 -17.35
CA ILE A 284 -7.66 4.91 -18.43
C ILE A 284 -7.22 4.31 -19.77
N LEU A 285 -6.06 3.68 -19.81
CA LEU A 285 -5.51 3.14 -21.06
C LEU A 285 -6.38 2.02 -21.62
N THR A 286 -6.74 1.05 -20.78
CA THR A 286 -7.53 -0.11 -21.23
C THR A 286 -8.99 0.25 -21.52
N GLY A 287 -9.56 1.17 -20.76
CA GLY A 287 -10.89 1.73 -21.00
C GLY A 287 -10.93 2.49 -22.34
N THR A 288 -9.91 3.30 -22.64
CA THR A 288 -9.78 3.98 -23.93
C THR A 288 -9.70 2.99 -25.09
N VAL A 289 -8.92 1.92 -24.94
CA VAL A 289 -8.84 0.87 -25.96
C VAL A 289 -10.20 0.19 -26.18
N ALA A 290 -10.93 -0.11 -25.09
CA ALA A 290 -12.25 -0.72 -25.19
C ALA A 290 -13.26 0.17 -25.93
N VAL A 291 -13.29 1.47 -25.62
CA VAL A 291 -14.14 2.46 -26.28
C VAL A 291 -13.74 2.66 -27.74
N PHE A 292 -12.43 2.70 -28.02
CA PHE A 292 -11.90 2.82 -29.39
C PHE A 292 -12.30 1.61 -30.25
N ILE A 293 -12.18 0.39 -29.73
CA ILE A 293 -12.61 -0.81 -30.46
C ILE A 293 -14.12 -0.79 -30.72
N ALA A 294 -14.92 -0.36 -29.72
CA ALA A 294 -16.36 -0.20 -29.91
C ALA A 294 -16.68 0.84 -30.99
N LEU A 295 -15.95 1.95 -31.05
CA LEU A 295 -16.10 2.97 -32.09
C LEU A 295 -15.82 2.42 -33.49
N VAL A 296 -14.69 1.71 -33.62
CA VAL A 296 -14.22 1.20 -34.94
C VAL A 296 -15.14 0.13 -35.53
N TYR A 297 -15.74 -0.69 -34.67
CA TYR A 297 -16.56 -1.83 -35.16
C TYR A 297 -18.07 -1.60 -35.10
N ASN A 298 -18.55 -0.79 -34.18
CA ASN A 298 -19.97 -0.67 -33.87
C ASN A 298 -20.49 0.77 -33.97
N GLY A 299 -19.60 1.75 -34.28
CA GLY A 299 -19.96 3.15 -34.47
C GLY A 299 -20.10 3.95 -33.16
N PRO A 300 -20.39 5.26 -33.25
CA PRO A 300 -20.29 6.20 -32.13
C PRO A 300 -21.30 5.93 -31.03
N TRP A 301 -22.49 5.43 -31.29
CA TRP A 301 -23.50 5.14 -30.28
C TRP A 301 -23.09 4.00 -29.36
N ILE A 302 -22.53 2.94 -29.90
CA ILE A 302 -22.03 1.82 -29.11
C ILE A 302 -20.75 2.21 -28.37
N ALA A 303 -19.89 3.04 -28.96
CA ALA A 303 -18.73 3.60 -28.28
C ALA A 303 -19.14 4.43 -27.05
N LEU A 304 -20.18 5.25 -27.16
CA LEU A 304 -20.72 6.01 -26.02
C LEU A 304 -21.31 5.08 -24.95
N ALA A 305 -22.01 4.02 -25.34
CA ALA A 305 -22.51 3.01 -24.42
C ALA A 305 -21.34 2.28 -23.73
N MET A 306 -20.28 1.94 -24.46
CA MET A 306 -19.08 1.32 -23.89
C MET A 306 -18.34 2.25 -22.92
N LEU A 307 -18.26 3.54 -23.24
CA LEU A 307 -17.73 4.55 -22.31
C LEU A 307 -18.57 4.59 -21.03
N ALA A 308 -19.90 4.57 -21.13
CA ALA A 308 -20.77 4.53 -19.96
C ALA A 308 -20.54 3.26 -19.12
N VAL A 309 -20.33 2.10 -19.74
CA VAL A 309 -19.95 0.85 -19.06
C VAL A 309 -18.63 1.01 -18.31
N VAL A 310 -17.59 1.52 -18.97
CA VAL A 310 -16.28 1.74 -18.36
C VAL A 310 -16.41 2.67 -17.16
N LEU A 311 -17.09 3.80 -17.31
CA LEU A 311 -17.31 4.75 -16.22
C LEU A 311 -18.14 4.14 -15.09
N ALA A 312 -19.17 3.35 -15.38
CA ALA A 312 -19.96 2.67 -14.37
C ALA A 312 -19.12 1.68 -13.55
N VAL A 313 -18.27 0.87 -14.20
CA VAL A 313 -17.35 -0.05 -13.52
C VAL A 313 -16.37 0.73 -12.63
N GLN A 314 -15.79 1.84 -13.13
CA GLN A 314 -14.90 2.69 -12.33
C GLN A 314 -15.61 3.33 -11.13
N GLN A 315 -16.88 3.71 -11.29
CA GLN A 315 -17.68 4.23 -10.17
C GLN A 315 -17.96 3.13 -9.12
N ILE A 316 -18.26 1.92 -9.56
CA ILE A 316 -18.44 0.77 -8.68
C ILE A 316 -17.13 0.46 -7.93
N GLU A 317 -16.00 0.48 -8.63
CA GLU A 317 -14.67 0.32 -8.01
C GLU A 317 -14.45 1.38 -6.92
N GLY A 318 -14.56 2.66 -7.27
CA GLY A 318 -14.22 3.76 -6.36
C GLY A 318 -15.16 3.90 -5.17
N HIS A 319 -16.46 3.68 -5.36
CA HIS A 319 -17.47 3.93 -4.32
C HIS A 319 -17.90 2.69 -3.54
N ILE A 320 -17.81 1.51 -4.12
CA ILE A 320 -18.25 0.26 -3.50
C ILE A 320 -17.06 -0.64 -3.14
N LEU A 321 -16.19 -0.93 -4.12
CA LEU A 321 -15.09 -1.87 -3.90
C LEU A 321 -14.02 -1.30 -2.97
N GLN A 322 -13.58 -0.07 -3.21
CA GLN A 322 -12.54 0.54 -2.38
C GLN A 322 -12.92 0.58 -0.89
N PRO A 323 -14.10 1.08 -0.47
CA PRO A 323 -14.50 1.03 0.94
C PRO A 323 -14.64 -0.40 1.48
N LEU A 324 -15.19 -1.32 0.67
CA LEU A 324 -15.44 -2.71 1.06
C LEU A 324 -14.14 -3.52 1.23
N LEU A 325 -13.21 -3.36 0.31
CA LEU A 325 -11.98 -4.15 0.25
C LEU A 325 -10.84 -3.52 1.05
N MET A 326 -10.70 -2.21 1.00
CA MET A 326 -9.62 -1.51 1.71
C MET A 326 -9.94 -1.29 3.19
N GLY A 327 -11.20 -1.37 3.57
CA GLY A 327 -11.69 -1.36 4.96
C GLY A 327 -10.86 -0.51 5.89
N SER A 328 -10.19 -0.57 6.75
CA SER A 328 -9.35 0.30 7.56
C SER A 328 -7.84 0.11 7.30
N ALA A 329 -7.45 -0.61 6.24
CA ALA A 329 -6.10 -1.15 6.19
C ALA A 329 -5.04 -0.19 5.62
N VAL A 330 -5.36 0.65 4.63
CA VAL A 330 -4.39 1.61 4.05
C VAL A 330 -5.14 2.84 3.54
N LYS A 331 -5.30 3.86 4.38
CA LYS A 331 -5.81 5.16 3.93
C LYS A 331 -4.63 6.00 3.42
N VAL A 332 -4.24 5.80 2.19
CA VAL A 332 -3.29 6.68 1.51
C VAL A 332 -4.07 7.78 0.81
N HIS A 333 -3.65 9.03 0.96
CA HIS A 333 -4.29 10.14 0.26
C HIS A 333 -4.17 9.92 -1.26
N PRO A 334 -5.25 10.11 -2.07
CA PRO A 334 -5.20 9.87 -3.52
C PRO A 334 -4.03 10.57 -4.21
N LEU A 335 -3.73 11.82 -3.82
CA LEU A 335 -2.58 12.56 -4.33
C LEU A 335 -1.25 11.82 -4.10
N ALA A 336 -1.08 11.18 -2.94
CA ALA A 336 0.14 10.45 -2.64
C ALA A 336 0.27 9.21 -3.54
N VAL A 337 -0.84 8.53 -3.85
CA VAL A 337 -0.86 7.42 -4.81
C VAL A 337 -0.40 7.90 -6.19
N VAL A 338 -0.97 9.01 -6.69
CA VAL A 338 -0.58 9.59 -7.99
C VAL A 338 0.91 9.94 -7.99
N MET A 339 1.40 10.62 -6.95
CA MET A 339 2.81 11.02 -6.85
C MET A 339 3.76 9.82 -6.79
N VAL A 340 3.38 8.79 -6.05
CA VAL A 340 4.19 7.56 -5.92
C VAL A 340 4.21 6.78 -7.24
N VAL A 341 3.06 6.67 -7.94
CA VAL A 341 2.97 6.01 -9.25
C VAL A 341 3.76 6.79 -10.29
N ALA A 342 3.60 8.12 -10.35
CA ALA A 342 4.34 8.97 -11.26
C ALA A 342 5.86 8.89 -10.99
N GLY A 343 6.27 9.00 -9.73
CA GLY A 343 7.68 8.83 -9.34
C GLY A 343 8.23 7.45 -9.68
N GLY A 344 7.47 6.40 -9.43
CA GLY A 344 7.84 5.03 -9.79
C GLY A 344 8.00 4.85 -11.29
N SER A 345 7.08 5.41 -12.08
CA SER A 345 7.14 5.35 -13.55
C SER A 345 8.37 6.08 -14.11
N MET A 346 8.75 7.21 -13.51
CA MET A 346 9.97 7.94 -13.90
C MET A 346 11.26 7.16 -13.59
N ILE A 347 11.27 6.38 -12.51
CA ILE A 347 12.45 5.62 -12.07
C ILE A 347 12.63 4.34 -12.89
N ALA A 348 11.58 3.59 -13.12
CA ALA A 348 11.66 2.24 -13.70
C ALA A 348 10.56 1.94 -14.74
N GLY A 349 9.93 2.96 -15.33
CA GLY A 349 8.88 2.79 -16.35
C GLY A 349 7.65 2.06 -15.81
N ILE A 350 7.04 1.22 -16.65
CA ILE A 350 5.83 0.44 -16.30
C ILE A 350 6.04 -0.43 -15.05
N PRO A 351 7.15 -1.18 -14.89
CA PRO A 351 7.40 -1.91 -13.64
C PRO A 351 7.45 -1.00 -12.43
N GLY A 352 8.08 0.18 -12.55
CA GLY A 352 8.12 1.14 -11.45
C GLY A 352 6.74 1.62 -11.02
N ALA A 353 5.85 1.92 -11.96
CA ALA A 353 4.45 2.28 -11.68
C ALA A 353 3.69 1.13 -10.97
N LEU A 354 3.89 -0.11 -11.43
CA LEU A 354 3.26 -1.31 -10.87
C LEU A 354 3.64 -1.54 -9.39
N PHE A 355 4.92 -1.40 -9.07
CA PHE A 355 5.41 -1.65 -7.72
C PHE A 355 5.35 -0.45 -6.79
N ALA A 356 5.06 0.74 -7.31
CA ALA A 356 5.06 1.99 -6.56
C ALA A 356 4.15 1.94 -5.32
N VAL A 357 2.90 1.53 -5.49
CA VAL A 357 1.91 1.50 -4.40
C VAL A 357 2.22 0.43 -3.35
N PRO A 358 2.46 -0.85 -3.69
CA PRO A 358 2.79 -1.86 -2.69
C PRO A 358 4.10 -1.56 -1.95
N LEU A 359 5.09 -0.97 -2.63
CA LEU A 359 6.34 -0.58 -2.01
C LEU A 359 6.14 0.60 -1.02
N ALA A 360 5.36 1.61 -1.42
CA ALA A 360 5.04 2.73 -0.54
C ALA A 360 4.24 2.26 0.69
N ALA A 361 3.28 1.36 0.51
CA ALA A 361 2.51 0.77 1.60
C ALA A 361 3.42 -0.05 2.55
N PHE A 362 4.34 -0.84 2.00
CA PHE A 362 5.35 -1.57 2.77
C PHE A 362 6.21 -0.62 3.60
N VAL A 363 6.81 0.39 2.97
CA VAL A 363 7.68 1.38 3.64
C VAL A 363 6.92 2.14 4.72
N ASN A 364 5.67 2.54 4.45
CA ASN A 364 4.83 3.22 5.43
C ASN A 364 4.58 2.35 6.68
N VAL A 365 4.19 1.08 6.49
CA VAL A 365 3.93 0.17 7.62
C VAL A 365 5.21 -0.13 8.40
N VAL A 366 6.34 -0.29 7.74
CA VAL A 366 7.64 -0.45 8.39
C VAL A 366 7.98 0.79 9.22
N ALA A 367 7.86 2.00 8.64
CA ALA A 367 8.13 3.26 9.32
C ALA A 367 7.22 3.46 10.57
N VAL A 368 5.92 3.20 10.44
CA VAL A 368 4.96 3.28 11.55
C VAL A 368 5.27 2.24 12.63
N THR A 369 5.59 1.00 12.27
CA THR A 369 5.94 -0.05 13.22
C THR A 369 7.19 0.31 14.03
N LEU A 370 8.20 0.88 13.37
CA LEU A 370 9.43 1.29 14.02
C LEU A 370 9.25 2.53 14.92
N SER A 371 8.52 3.55 14.41
CA SER A 371 8.33 4.82 15.12
C SER A 371 7.39 4.71 16.32
N SER A 372 6.32 3.90 16.20
CA SER A 372 5.37 3.67 17.32
C SER A 372 5.91 2.80 18.43
N GLY A 373 7.03 2.11 18.23
CA GLY A 373 7.58 1.17 19.19
C GLY A 373 6.70 -0.08 19.41
N SER A 374 5.68 -0.32 18.58
CA SER A 374 4.76 -1.46 18.68
C SER A 374 5.47 -2.82 18.59
N TRP A 375 6.66 -2.86 18.01
CA TRP A 375 7.54 -4.04 18.00
C TRP A 375 7.98 -4.50 19.39
N ARG A 376 7.93 -3.62 20.41
CA ARG A 376 8.29 -3.96 21.79
C ARG A 376 7.20 -4.76 22.49
N THR A 377 5.95 -4.44 22.21
CA THR A 377 4.76 -5.03 22.86
C THR A 377 4.17 -6.21 22.08
N GLY A 378 4.69 -6.50 20.87
CA GLY A 378 4.14 -7.54 19.99
C GLY A 378 2.75 -7.20 19.42
N GLY A 379 2.24 -6.00 19.69
CA GLY A 379 0.98 -5.50 19.16
C GLY A 379 1.09 -5.18 17.67
N ARG A 380 -0.02 -5.35 16.95
CA ARG A 380 -0.14 -4.77 15.60
C ARG A 380 0.00 -3.25 15.74
N PRO A 381 0.68 -2.56 14.80
CA PRO A 381 0.75 -1.10 14.87
C PRO A 381 -0.66 -0.55 14.95
N HIS A 382 -0.87 0.41 15.86
CA HIS A 382 -2.13 1.16 15.89
C HIS A 382 -2.39 1.66 14.47
N ARG A 383 -3.64 1.55 14.03
CA ARG A 383 -4.07 1.87 12.65
C ARG A 383 -3.91 3.34 12.24
N ASP A 384 -3.26 4.13 13.06
CA ASP A 384 -2.98 5.54 12.79
C ASP A 384 -1.84 5.64 11.78
N LEU A 385 -2.23 5.69 10.52
CA LEU A 385 -1.32 5.98 9.42
C LEU A 385 -0.87 7.44 9.50
N ILE A 386 0.38 7.71 9.12
CA ILE A 386 0.95 9.07 9.01
C ILE A 386 0.09 9.98 8.11
N TRP A 387 -0.80 9.39 7.30
CA TRP A 387 -1.67 10.05 6.31
C TRP A 387 -3.14 10.12 6.72
N ASP A 388 -3.48 9.95 8.00
CA ASP A 388 -4.87 10.08 8.46
C ASP A 388 -5.25 11.56 8.49
N THR A 389 -5.79 12.07 7.37
CA THR A 389 -6.23 13.45 7.19
C THR A 389 -7.62 13.71 7.79
N VAL A 390 -8.27 12.71 8.36
CA VAL A 390 -9.55 12.90 9.04
C VAL A 390 -9.26 13.45 10.44
N PRO A 391 -9.70 14.69 10.78
CA PRO A 391 -9.60 15.18 12.14
C PRO A 391 -10.30 14.18 13.06
N LYS A 392 -9.57 13.59 13.99
CA LYS A 392 -10.20 12.84 15.09
C LYS A 392 -11.07 13.85 15.81
N THR A 393 -12.38 13.80 15.60
CA THR A 393 -13.31 14.47 16.51
C THR A 393 -12.90 13.98 17.88
N LEU A 394 -12.44 14.92 18.71
CA LEU A 394 -12.09 14.67 20.09
C LEU A 394 -13.33 14.07 20.75
N GLY A 395 -13.44 12.75 20.74
CA GLY A 395 -14.41 12.07 21.58
C GLY A 395 -14.21 12.52 23.01
N PRO A 396 -15.24 12.54 23.86
CA PRO A 396 -15.12 12.94 25.24
C PRO A 396 -13.90 12.23 25.84
N ARG A 397 -12.96 12.99 26.36
CA ARG A 397 -11.80 12.42 27.08
C ARG A 397 -12.35 11.43 28.09
N ALA A 398 -12.00 10.15 27.94
CA ALA A 398 -12.25 9.17 28.96
C ALA A 398 -11.75 9.77 30.30
N PRO A 399 -12.56 9.75 31.36
CA PRO A 399 -12.11 10.27 32.65
C PRO A 399 -10.81 9.59 33.00
N GLY A 400 -9.76 10.38 33.20
CA GLY A 400 -8.45 9.88 33.61
C GLY A 400 -8.61 8.99 34.84
N PRO A 401 -7.73 7.99 35.03
CA PRO A 401 -7.81 7.10 36.17
C PRO A 401 -7.89 7.97 37.43
N ALA A 402 -8.95 7.74 38.20
CA ALA A 402 -9.16 8.43 39.46
C ALA A 402 -7.88 8.26 40.30
N ARG A 403 -7.19 9.38 40.58
CA ARG A 403 -6.12 9.38 41.53
C ARG A 403 -6.71 8.86 42.84
N SER A 404 -6.35 7.67 43.25
CA SER A 404 -6.63 7.15 44.58
C SER A 404 -6.05 8.14 45.57
N ARG A 405 -6.87 8.93 46.19
CA ARG A 405 -6.50 9.64 47.41
C ARG A 405 -6.37 8.60 48.53
N THR A 406 -5.20 8.01 48.64
CA THR A 406 -4.79 7.29 49.83
C THR A 406 -4.28 8.34 50.82
N GLY A 407 -4.98 8.52 51.89
CA GLY A 407 -4.45 9.28 53.02
C GLY A 407 -5.50 10.06 53.75
N ALA A 408 -6.22 9.39 54.65
CA ALA A 408 -6.54 9.92 55.96
C ALA A 408 -7.22 8.81 56.78
N VAL A 409 -6.39 8.09 57.49
CA VAL A 409 -6.82 7.32 58.68
C VAL A 409 -7.04 8.37 59.76
N LEU A 410 -8.23 8.46 60.26
CA LEU A 410 -8.48 8.91 61.62
C LEU A 410 -9.50 7.97 62.24
N SER A 411 -9.00 7.33 63.27
CA SER A 411 -9.68 6.62 64.32
C SER A 411 -10.76 7.46 64.97
N GLU A 412 -11.92 6.90 65.19
CA GLU A 412 -12.55 7.13 66.50
C GLU A 412 -13.48 5.96 66.84
N SER A 413 -13.21 5.45 67.97
CA SER A 413 -13.86 4.41 68.74
C SER A 413 -15.26 4.83 69.18
N ASP A 414 -15.97 3.84 69.53
CA ASP A 414 -17.03 3.71 70.55
C ASP A 414 -18.46 3.59 70.09
N ALA A 415 -18.94 2.50 70.58
CA ALA A 415 -20.21 2.17 71.23
C ALA A 415 -20.99 1.00 70.58
N ARG A 416 -20.95 -0.04 71.37
CA ARG A 416 -21.85 -1.21 71.33
C ARG A 416 -23.28 -0.82 71.79
N PRO A 417 -24.16 -1.78 72.00
CA PRO A 417 -24.90 -2.70 71.09
C PRO A 417 -26.40 -2.55 71.33
N HIS A 418 -27.26 -3.24 70.58
CA HIS A 418 -28.49 -3.85 71.07
C HIS A 418 -29.20 -4.67 70.01
N THR A 419 -29.25 -6.00 70.34
CA THR A 419 -30.41 -6.89 70.38
C THR A 419 -31.24 -7.13 69.13
N GLU A 420 -31.16 -8.37 68.74
CA GLU A 420 -32.22 -9.21 68.08
C GLU A 420 -33.59 -9.07 68.76
N PRO A 421 -34.75 -9.62 68.32
CA PRO A 421 -34.86 -10.86 67.53
C PRO A 421 -36.05 -10.93 66.54
N ASN A 422 -35.97 -11.99 65.75
CA ASN A 422 -37.06 -12.97 65.40
C ASN A 422 -38.36 -12.53 64.78
N THR A 423 -38.73 -13.17 63.68
CA THR A 423 -39.83 -14.12 63.45
C THR A 423 -40.05 -14.26 61.94
N GLU A 424 -39.84 -15.48 61.40
CA GLU A 424 -40.91 -16.40 60.91
C GLU A 424 -41.98 -15.79 60.02
N THR A 425 -42.14 -16.19 58.77
CA THR A 425 -42.98 -17.34 58.35
C THR A 425 -43.14 -17.32 56.85
N LYS A 426 -42.91 -18.48 56.23
CA LYS A 426 -43.83 -19.30 55.42
C LYS A 426 -44.59 -18.68 54.22
N GLY A 427 -44.49 -19.44 53.13
CA GLY A 427 -45.61 -19.79 52.26
C GLY A 427 -45.29 -19.48 50.79
N SER A 428 -44.89 -20.45 50.04
CA SER A 428 -45.62 -21.42 49.19
C SER A 428 -46.33 -20.81 47.98
N ALA A 429 -45.93 -21.39 46.85
CA ALA A 429 -46.74 -21.77 45.68
C ALA A 429 -47.23 -20.64 44.75
N GLU A 430 -46.84 -20.61 43.57
CA GLU A 430 -47.27 -21.25 42.32
C GLU A 430 -46.25 -20.91 41.19
#